data_4086f352417f0ee960e5fcd191cc949f
#
_entry.id   4086f352417f0ee960e5fcd191cc949f
#
_cell.length_a   1.000
_cell.length_b   1.000
_cell.length_c   1.000
_cell.angle_alpha   90.00
_cell.angle_beta   90.00
_cell.angle_gamma   90.00
#
_symmetry.space_group_name_H-M   'P 1'
#
loop_
_entity.id
_entity.type
_entity.pdbx_description
1 polymer ?
#
loop_
_entity_poly.entity_id
_entity_poly.type
_entity_poly.pdbx_seq_one_letter_code
_entity_poly.pdbx_strand_id
1 'polypeptide(L)'
;KVRRTEKSDARLTSRDSAHFTVKFDGEADQATWATVLDILEEAYREIGQKFGHFPSKTIVVVLHAKSTFQSATGSPVWADGLFDPVLGRIQVPAQDALADRAWLTRVLRHEFVHALLHDQLGPANSAVPTWLNEGLAMELSGDRWSDLDQIMKQEFTLIPLPVLEGVWGGLSTDAATVAYLEANSAVHYLIDRYGMHRVRELLAHLKARQALSTAMQSQLSLSYEQFQSRWMDQVQEHGKKS
;
A
#
# COMPACT_ATOMS: atom_id res chain seq x y z
N LYS A 1 12.74 -21.10 -5.51
CA LYS A 1 12.42 -20.09 -4.44
C LYS A 1 11.32 -20.59 -3.49
N VAL A 2 10.14 -21.02 -3.97
CA VAL A 2 8.99 -21.47 -3.17
C VAL A 2 9.36 -22.58 -2.15
N ARG A 3 10.01 -23.66 -2.58
CA ARG A 3 10.40 -24.79 -1.67
C ARG A 3 11.38 -24.39 -0.55
N ARG A 4 12.23 -23.37 -0.76
CA ARG A 4 13.17 -22.88 0.26
C ARG A 4 12.43 -22.04 1.30
N THR A 5 11.41 -21.32 0.89
CA THR A 5 10.56 -20.49 1.75
C THR A 5 9.67 -21.33 2.64
N GLU A 6 9.04 -22.39 2.12
CA GLU A 6 8.20 -23.32 2.92
C GLU A 6 9.00 -24.01 4.04
N LYS A 7 10.27 -24.39 3.78
CA LYS A 7 11.14 -24.98 4.81
C LYS A 7 11.60 -23.96 5.86
N SER A 8 11.72 -22.68 5.49
CA SER A 8 12.02 -21.59 6.42
C SER A 8 10.81 -21.33 7.33
N ASP A 9 9.63 -21.27 6.76
CA ASP A 9 8.37 -20.96 7.46
C ASP A 9 7.98 -22.04 8.51
N ALA A 10 8.40 -23.29 8.33
CA ALA A 10 8.14 -24.38 9.26
C ALA A 10 8.84 -24.23 10.64
N ARG A 11 9.76 -23.27 10.76
CA ARG A 11 10.47 -22.96 12.02
C ARG A 11 9.88 -21.75 12.75
N LEU A 12 8.91 -21.07 12.15
CA LEU A 12 8.30 -19.89 12.73
C LEU A 12 7.18 -20.27 13.69
N THR A 13 7.09 -19.57 14.80
CA THR A 13 5.92 -19.65 15.68
C THR A 13 4.74 -18.97 14.98
N SER A 14 3.54 -19.54 15.07
CA SER A 14 2.35 -18.97 14.43
C SER A 14 1.18 -18.81 15.38
N ARG A 15 0.33 -17.82 15.06
CA ARG A 15 -0.97 -17.59 15.69
C ARG A 15 -1.99 -17.23 14.62
N ASP A 16 -3.21 -17.71 14.80
CA ASP A 16 -4.32 -17.49 13.88
C ASP A 16 -5.38 -16.58 14.52
N SER A 17 -6.02 -15.78 13.69
CA SER A 17 -7.27 -15.09 13.97
C SER A 17 -8.34 -15.47 12.94
N ALA A 18 -9.43 -14.71 12.86
CA ALA A 18 -10.50 -15.00 11.90
C ALA A 18 -10.03 -14.86 10.44
N HIS A 19 -9.16 -13.89 10.16
CA HIS A 19 -8.76 -13.57 8.79
C HIS A 19 -7.24 -13.61 8.54
N PHE A 20 -6.43 -13.82 9.59
CA PHE A 20 -4.98 -13.78 9.48
C PHE A 20 -4.29 -14.99 10.13
N THR A 21 -3.19 -15.42 9.52
CA THR A 21 -2.18 -16.27 10.12
C THR A 21 -0.90 -15.45 10.28
N VAL A 22 -0.54 -15.09 11.51
CA VAL A 22 0.70 -14.35 11.79
C VAL A 22 1.79 -15.33 12.17
N LYS A 23 2.95 -15.22 11.51
CA LYS A 23 4.16 -16.01 11.78
C LYS A 23 5.26 -15.08 12.27
N PHE A 24 6.02 -15.54 13.25
CA PHE A 24 7.08 -14.76 13.85
C PHE A 24 8.44 -15.49 13.75
N ASP A 25 9.46 -14.77 13.30
CA ASP A 25 10.84 -15.24 13.27
C ASP A 25 11.49 -14.93 14.63
N GLY A 26 11.26 -15.82 15.59
CA GLY A 26 11.69 -15.70 16.98
C GLY A 26 10.58 -16.00 17.97
N GLU A 27 10.80 -15.60 19.22
CA GLU A 27 9.81 -15.66 20.28
C GLU A 27 9.14 -14.29 20.44
N ALA A 28 7.82 -14.28 20.50
CA ALA A 28 7.04 -13.11 20.85
C ALA A 28 6.17 -13.43 22.07
N ASP A 29 6.02 -12.46 22.96
CA ASP A 29 5.11 -12.62 24.09
C ASP A 29 3.64 -12.56 23.64
N GLN A 30 2.74 -12.93 24.55
CA GLN A 30 1.31 -12.97 24.26
C GLN A 30 0.75 -11.55 23.94
N ALA A 31 1.30 -10.50 24.55
CA ALA A 31 0.86 -9.15 24.32
C ALA A 31 1.22 -8.66 22.91
N THR A 32 2.39 -9.03 22.42
CA THR A 32 2.81 -8.77 21.03
C THR A 32 1.86 -9.42 20.03
N TRP A 33 1.54 -10.70 20.23
CA TRP A 33 0.60 -11.43 19.38
C TRP A 33 -0.77 -10.79 19.35
N ALA A 34 -1.32 -10.44 20.52
CA ALA A 34 -2.63 -9.80 20.63
C ALA A 34 -2.62 -8.45 19.88
N THR A 35 -1.62 -7.62 20.10
CA THR A 35 -1.50 -6.31 19.45
C THR A 35 -1.47 -6.41 17.93
N VAL A 36 -0.68 -7.33 17.36
CA VAL A 36 -0.58 -7.51 15.90
C VAL A 36 -1.89 -8.00 15.32
N LEU A 37 -2.51 -9.00 15.94
CA LEU A 37 -3.78 -9.55 15.47
C LEU A 37 -4.92 -8.54 15.57
N ASP A 38 -4.99 -7.76 16.65
CA ASP A 38 -5.99 -6.69 16.82
C ASP A 38 -5.89 -5.63 15.73
N ILE A 39 -4.65 -5.16 15.43
CA ILE A 39 -4.41 -4.18 14.36
C ILE A 39 -4.88 -4.73 13.00
N LEU A 40 -4.56 -5.98 12.71
CA LEU A 40 -4.89 -6.61 11.43
C LEU A 40 -6.41 -6.83 11.27
N GLU A 41 -7.08 -7.32 12.31
CA GLU A 41 -8.52 -7.53 12.29
C GLU A 41 -9.30 -6.20 12.24
N GLU A 42 -8.80 -5.15 12.88
CA GLU A 42 -9.34 -3.80 12.76
C GLU A 42 -9.16 -3.26 11.34
N ALA A 43 -7.97 -3.43 10.75
CA ALA A 43 -7.70 -3.06 9.36
C ALA A 43 -8.63 -3.79 8.39
N TYR A 44 -8.83 -5.10 8.56
CA TYR A 44 -9.74 -5.90 7.75
C TYR A 44 -11.15 -5.32 7.74
N ARG A 45 -11.70 -5.00 8.92
CA ARG A 45 -13.06 -4.45 9.06
C ARG A 45 -13.18 -3.05 8.46
N GLU A 46 -12.31 -2.13 8.88
CA GLU A 46 -12.40 -0.72 8.52
C GLU A 46 -12.05 -0.47 7.05
N ILE A 47 -10.93 -1.01 6.60
CA ILE A 47 -10.46 -0.81 5.23
C ILE A 47 -11.35 -1.60 4.26
N GLY A 48 -11.72 -2.84 4.61
CA GLY A 48 -12.63 -3.64 3.82
C GLY A 48 -13.99 -2.94 3.63
N GLN A 49 -14.54 -2.34 4.69
CA GLN A 49 -15.78 -1.57 4.62
C GLN A 49 -15.62 -0.30 3.76
N LYS A 50 -14.55 0.48 3.99
CA LYS A 50 -14.26 1.72 3.27
C LYS A 50 -14.07 1.46 1.77
N PHE A 51 -13.38 0.39 1.44
CA PHE A 51 -13.10 0.01 0.06
C PHE A 51 -14.26 -0.79 -0.58
N GLY A 52 -15.05 -1.52 0.20
CA GLY A 52 -16.18 -2.33 -0.27
C GLY A 52 -15.76 -3.70 -0.81
N HIS A 53 -14.66 -4.25 -0.32
CA HIS A 53 -14.18 -5.61 -0.61
C HIS A 53 -13.52 -6.23 0.61
N PHE A 54 -13.77 -7.52 0.82
CA PHE A 54 -13.19 -8.30 1.91
C PHE A 54 -12.47 -9.52 1.34
N PRO A 55 -11.17 -9.69 1.59
CA PRO A 55 -10.45 -10.88 1.18
C PRO A 55 -11.11 -12.15 1.73
N SER A 56 -11.33 -13.13 0.87
CA SER A 56 -12.01 -14.37 1.23
C SER A 56 -11.08 -15.45 1.81
N LYS A 57 -9.78 -15.30 1.60
CA LYS A 57 -8.76 -16.21 2.09
C LYS A 57 -8.02 -15.61 3.28
N THR A 58 -7.61 -16.47 4.21
CA THR A 58 -6.71 -16.09 5.30
C THR A 58 -5.42 -15.50 4.74
N ILE A 59 -5.06 -14.32 5.24
CA ILE A 59 -3.84 -13.61 4.84
C ILE A 59 -2.70 -14.00 5.76
N VAL A 60 -1.58 -14.43 5.19
CA VAL A 60 -0.37 -14.75 5.94
C VAL A 60 0.44 -13.47 6.16
N VAL A 61 0.83 -13.22 7.41
CA VAL A 61 1.70 -12.11 7.81
C VAL A 61 2.95 -12.70 8.47
N VAL A 62 4.12 -12.33 7.98
CA VAL A 62 5.41 -12.78 8.53
C VAL A 62 6.13 -11.60 9.15
N LEU A 63 6.39 -11.70 10.44
CA LEU A 63 7.18 -10.73 11.18
C LEU A 63 8.62 -11.23 11.25
N HIS A 64 9.52 -10.56 10.55
CA HIS A 64 10.94 -10.89 10.50
C HIS A 64 11.73 -10.15 11.58
N ALA A 65 12.80 -10.75 12.09
CA ALA A 65 13.79 -9.96 12.82
C ALA A 65 14.35 -8.88 11.89
N LYS A 66 14.57 -7.65 12.40
CA LYS A 66 15.04 -6.51 11.58
C LYS A 66 16.29 -6.84 10.79
N SER A 67 17.24 -7.53 11.42
CA SER A 67 18.50 -7.94 10.80
C SER A 67 18.34 -8.86 9.60
N THR A 68 17.22 -9.59 9.50
CA THR A 68 16.96 -10.57 8.44
C THR A 68 15.94 -10.09 7.40
N PHE A 69 15.15 -9.05 7.69
CA PHE A 69 14.06 -8.60 6.84
C PHE A 69 14.51 -8.32 5.39
N GLN A 70 15.50 -7.47 5.19
CA GLN A 70 15.97 -7.11 3.84
C GLN A 70 16.57 -8.31 3.08
N SER A 71 17.34 -9.15 3.78
CA SER A 71 17.92 -10.36 3.17
C SER A 71 16.88 -11.41 2.84
N ALA A 72 15.80 -11.49 3.61
CA ALA A 72 14.69 -12.41 3.39
C ALA A 72 13.75 -11.98 2.28
N THR A 73 13.50 -10.68 2.16
CA THR A 73 12.53 -10.09 1.24
C THR A 73 13.15 -9.56 -0.05
N GLY A 74 14.39 -9.07 0.00
CA GLY A 74 15.02 -8.31 -1.08
C GLY A 74 14.48 -6.88 -1.21
N SER A 75 13.79 -6.38 -0.17
CA SER A 75 13.20 -5.04 -0.16
C SER A 75 14.29 -3.96 -0.10
N PRO A 76 14.00 -2.74 -0.63
CA PRO A 76 14.87 -1.59 -0.46
C PRO A 76 15.09 -1.23 1.01
N VAL A 77 16.16 -0.51 1.31
CA VAL A 77 16.52 -0.11 2.69
C VAL A 77 15.50 0.82 3.34
N TRP A 78 14.74 1.54 2.53
CA TRP A 78 13.71 2.47 2.97
C TRP A 78 12.33 1.85 3.15
N ALA A 79 12.14 0.56 2.77
CA ALA A 79 10.85 -0.11 2.91
C ALA A 79 10.61 -0.55 4.35
N ASP A 80 9.51 -0.10 4.91
CA ASP A 80 9.04 -0.46 6.26
C ASP A 80 8.27 -1.79 6.29
N GLY A 81 7.76 -2.24 5.14
CA GLY A 81 7.03 -3.49 4.94
C GLY A 81 7.06 -3.92 3.49
N LEU A 82 6.45 -5.04 3.19
CA LEU A 82 6.30 -5.56 1.84
C LEU A 82 5.15 -6.55 1.75
N PHE A 83 4.22 -6.33 0.83
CA PHE A 83 3.35 -7.40 0.33
C PHE A 83 4.05 -8.14 -0.81
N ASP A 84 4.26 -9.44 -0.65
CA ASP A 84 4.82 -10.32 -1.69
C ASP A 84 3.68 -10.92 -2.53
N PRO A 85 3.45 -10.48 -3.77
CA PRO A 85 2.35 -10.95 -4.60
C PRO A 85 2.55 -12.39 -5.11
N VAL A 86 3.79 -12.90 -5.10
CA VAL A 86 4.10 -14.27 -5.52
C VAL A 86 3.74 -15.27 -4.42
N LEU A 87 4.02 -14.89 -3.18
CA LEU A 87 3.74 -15.71 -1.99
C LEU A 87 2.36 -15.37 -1.38
N GLY A 88 1.71 -14.29 -1.81
CA GLY A 88 0.42 -13.83 -1.29
C GLY A 88 0.47 -13.48 0.19
N ARG A 89 1.56 -12.87 0.67
CA ARG A 89 1.76 -12.62 2.09
C ARG A 89 2.35 -11.24 2.39
N ILE A 90 2.01 -10.71 3.55
CA ILE A 90 2.60 -9.50 4.12
C ILE A 90 3.88 -9.87 4.86
N GLN A 91 4.91 -9.07 4.75
CA GLN A 91 6.19 -9.24 5.44
C GLN A 91 6.62 -7.91 6.06
N VAL A 92 6.89 -7.90 7.37
CA VAL A 92 7.21 -6.68 8.13
C VAL A 92 8.40 -6.99 9.05
N PRO A 93 9.35 -6.05 9.22
CA PRO A 93 10.37 -6.18 10.25
C PRO A 93 9.74 -6.01 11.64
N ALA A 94 9.92 -7.00 12.50
CA ALA A 94 9.32 -7.07 13.84
C ALA A 94 10.13 -6.33 14.90
N GLN A 95 10.99 -5.39 14.51
CA GLN A 95 11.81 -4.70 15.47
C GLN A 95 10.97 -3.79 16.34
N ASP A 96 11.08 -4.01 17.67
CA ASP A 96 10.46 -3.17 18.69
C ASP A 96 8.97 -2.86 18.44
N ALA A 97 8.29 -3.83 17.79
CA ALA A 97 6.88 -3.70 17.36
C ALA A 97 5.94 -3.25 18.49
N LEU A 98 6.30 -3.53 19.74
CA LEU A 98 5.59 -3.02 20.91
C LEU A 98 6.07 -1.65 21.36
N ALA A 99 7.30 -1.25 21.04
CA ALA A 99 7.85 0.05 21.40
C ALA A 99 7.23 1.16 20.55
N ASP A 100 6.85 0.88 19.30
CA ASP A 100 6.19 1.83 18.41
C ASP A 100 4.92 1.23 17.77
N ARG A 101 3.85 1.18 18.55
CA ARG A 101 2.54 0.72 18.09
C ARG A 101 2.00 1.58 16.93
N ALA A 102 2.30 2.87 16.90
CA ALA A 102 1.83 3.76 15.84
C ALA A 102 2.48 3.40 14.51
N TRP A 103 3.79 3.20 14.50
CA TRP A 103 4.52 2.72 13.32
C TRP A 103 3.99 1.36 12.85
N LEU A 104 3.86 0.40 13.76
CA LEU A 104 3.37 -0.94 13.42
C LEU A 104 1.95 -0.91 12.83
N THR A 105 1.06 -0.10 13.42
CA THR A 105 -0.31 0.08 12.92
C THR A 105 -0.29 0.65 11.51
N ARG A 106 0.52 1.68 11.27
CA ARG A 106 0.68 2.29 9.95
C ARG A 106 1.13 1.26 8.91
N VAL A 107 2.20 0.54 9.20
CA VAL A 107 2.79 -0.42 8.25
C VAL A 107 1.84 -1.59 7.99
N LEU A 108 1.27 -2.22 9.01
CA LEU A 108 0.36 -3.35 8.83
C LEU A 108 -0.90 -2.97 8.05
N ARG A 109 -1.46 -1.79 8.29
CA ARG A 109 -2.62 -1.30 7.55
C ARG A 109 -2.28 -1.00 6.10
N HIS A 110 -1.12 -0.43 5.83
CA HIS A 110 -0.63 -0.16 4.48
C HIS A 110 -0.46 -1.45 3.68
N GLU A 111 0.26 -2.43 4.22
CA GLU A 111 0.50 -3.72 3.59
C GLU A 111 -0.80 -4.53 3.43
N PHE A 112 -1.75 -4.38 4.34
CA PHE A 112 -3.07 -4.99 4.20
C PHE A 112 -3.82 -4.46 2.96
N VAL A 113 -3.71 -3.19 2.61
CA VAL A 113 -4.32 -2.66 1.39
C VAL A 113 -3.76 -3.35 0.15
N HIS A 114 -2.45 -3.57 0.08
CA HIS A 114 -1.84 -4.32 -1.02
C HIS A 114 -2.37 -5.76 -1.11
N ALA A 115 -2.52 -6.44 0.03
CA ALA A 115 -3.12 -7.78 0.08
C ALA A 115 -4.58 -7.78 -0.41
N LEU A 116 -5.37 -6.78 0.00
CA LEU A 116 -6.75 -6.60 -0.41
C LEU A 116 -6.87 -6.35 -1.93
N LEU A 117 -6.05 -5.46 -2.49
CA LEU A 117 -6.01 -5.18 -3.92
C LEU A 117 -5.59 -6.43 -4.71
N HIS A 118 -4.62 -7.18 -4.19
CA HIS A 118 -4.17 -8.43 -4.80
C HIS A 118 -5.28 -9.50 -4.79
N ASP A 119 -6.01 -9.66 -3.69
CA ASP A 119 -7.15 -10.60 -3.62
C ASP A 119 -8.24 -10.22 -4.63
N GLN A 120 -8.57 -8.93 -4.72
CA GLN A 120 -9.60 -8.44 -5.64
C GLN A 120 -9.22 -8.58 -7.11
N LEU A 121 -7.99 -8.24 -7.47
CA LEU A 121 -7.53 -8.13 -8.87
C LEU A 121 -6.86 -9.41 -9.39
N GLY A 122 -6.33 -10.24 -8.48
CA GLY A 122 -5.57 -11.43 -8.83
C GLY A 122 -4.35 -11.09 -9.69
N PRO A 123 -4.07 -11.86 -10.76
CA PRO A 123 -2.91 -11.61 -11.63
C PRO A 123 -2.92 -10.24 -12.33
N ALA A 124 -4.09 -9.58 -12.40
CA ALA A 124 -4.20 -8.25 -13.00
C ALA A 124 -3.68 -7.14 -12.08
N ASN A 125 -3.40 -7.43 -10.80
CA ASN A 125 -2.79 -6.46 -9.89
C ASN A 125 -1.47 -5.88 -10.41
N SER A 126 -0.71 -6.66 -11.17
CA SER A 126 0.52 -6.21 -11.83
C SER A 126 0.31 -5.15 -12.94
N ALA A 127 -0.92 -4.93 -13.36
CA ALA A 127 -1.29 -3.91 -14.34
C ALA A 127 -1.73 -2.58 -13.69
N VAL A 128 -1.86 -2.55 -12.37
CA VAL A 128 -2.16 -1.32 -11.64
C VAL A 128 -0.88 -0.47 -11.58
N PRO A 129 -0.92 0.78 -12.05
CA PRO A 129 0.23 1.68 -11.91
C PRO A 129 0.67 1.82 -10.47
N THR A 130 1.99 1.91 -10.24
CA THR A 130 2.54 1.98 -8.87
C THR A 130 1.99 3.18 -8.11
N TRP A 131 1.88 4.36 -8.73
CA TRP A 131 1.30 5.53 -8.08
C TRP A 131 -0.14 5.31 -7.60
N LEU A 132 -0.96 4.55 -8.36
CA LEU A 132 -2.34 4.25 -7.97
C LEU A 132 -2.39 3.22 -6.84
N ASN A 133 -1.53 2.20 -6.90
CA ASN A 133 -1.43 1.15 -5.89
C ASN A 133 -0.96 1.71 -4.54
N GLU A 134 0.17 2.44 -4.54
CA GLU A 134 0.75 3.05 -3.34
C GLU A 134 -0.14 4.16 -2.77
N GLY A 135 -0.68 5.00 -3.65
CA GLY A 135 -1.60 6.06 -3.23
C GLY A 135 -2.87 5.53 -2.57
N LEU A 136 -3.42 4.41 -3.08
CA LEU A 136 -4.54 3.72 -2.43
C LEU A 136 -4.13 3.11 -1.10
N ALA A 137 -2.93 2.54 -1.00
CA ALA A 137 -2.43 1.98 0.24
C ALA A 137 -2.32 3.06 1.33
N MET A 138 -1.79 4.23 1.01
CA MET A 138 -1.72 5.36 1.94
C MET A 138 -3.11 5.92 2.29
N GLU A 139 -3.96 6.18 1.32
CA GLU A 139 -5.27 6.80 1.55
C GLU A 139 -6.22 5.90 2.35
N LEU A 140 -6.24 4.60 2.07
CA LEU A 140 -7.12 3.65 2.75
C LEU A 140 -6.61 3.28 4.15
N SER A 141 -5.31 3.14 4.33
CA SER A 141 -4.70 2.87 5.63
C SER A 141 -4.83 4.04 6.61
N GLY A 142 -5.05 5.24 6.09
CA GLY A 142 -5.02 6.47 6.87
C GLY A 142 -3.59 6.96 7.15
N ASP A 143 -2.62 6.48 6.38
CA ASP A 143 -1.23 6.92 6.44
C ASP A 143 -1.12 8.31 5.81
N ARG A 144 -1.43 9.33 6.61
CA ARG A 144 -1.29 10.73 6.21
C ARG A 144 0.09 11.21 6.64
N TRP A 145 0.92 11.48 5.67
CA TRP A 145 2.17 12.15 5.94
C TRP A 145 1.87 13.62 6.20
N SER A 146 2.00 14.03 7.46
CA SER A 146 1.73 15.40 7.94
C SER A 146 2.54 16.49 7.23
N ASP A 147 3.61 16.08 6.53
CA ASP A 147 4.55 16.98 5.89
C ASP A 147 4.22 17.28 4.41
N LEU A 148 3.15 16.67 3.87
CA LEU A 148 2.75 16.90 2.48
C LEU A 148 2.52 18.38 2.21
N ASP A 149 1.81 19.06 3.11
CA ASP A 149 1.56 20.50 3.01
C ASP A 149 2.85 21.34 3.13
N GLN A 150 3.85 20.88 3.89
CA GLN A 150 5.13 21.58 4.02
C GLN A 150 6.03 21.40 2.81
N ILE A 151 6.07 20.18 2.25
CA ILE A 151 6.84 19.88 1.03
C ILE A 151 6.21 20.59 -0.17
N MET A 152 4.88 20.65 -0.23
CA MET A 152 4.16 21.33 -1.30
C MET A 152 4.28 22.87 -1.26
N LYS A 153 4.70 23.47 -0.13
CA LYS A 153 4.99 24.90 0.01
C LYS A 153 6.34 25.32 -0.57
N GLN A 154 7.24 24.38 -0.81
CA GLN A 154 8.48 24.64 -1.53
C GLN A 154 8.18 24.67 -3.03
N GLU A 155 8.90 25.49 -3.81
CA GLU A 155 8.82 25.48 -5.27
C GLU A 155 9.23 24.11 -5.82
N PHE A 156 8.26 23.20 -5.87
CA PHE A 156 8.45 21.81 -6.23
C PHE A 156 7.82 21.53 -7.60
N THR A 157 8.57 20.89 -8.48
CA THR A 157 8.04 20.44 -9.77
C THR A 157 7.47 19.04 -9.60
N LEU A 158 6.16 18.89 -9.75
CA LEU A 158 5.50 17.60 -9.67
C LEU A 158 5.99 16.66 -10.76
N ILE A 159 6.20 15.42 -10.38
CA ILE A 159 6.58 14.34 -11.31
C ILE A 159 5.33 13.93 -12.10
N PRO A 160 5.39 13.83 -13.43
CA PRO A 160 4.26 13.34 -14.21
C PRO A 160 3.86 11.93 -13.81
N LEU A 161 2.55 11.66 -13.61
CA LEU A 161 2.06 10.35 -13.20
C LEU A 161 2.53 9.18 -14.07
N PRO A 162 2.68 9.31 -15.42
CA PRO A 162 3.25 8.25 -16.24
C PRO A 162 4.68 7.85 -15.83
N VAL A 163 5.46 8.76 -15.24
CA VAL A 163 6.81 8.46 -14.73
C VAL A 163 6.72 7.63 -13.45
N LEU A 164 5.65 7.80 -12.69
CA LEU A 164 5.37 7.09 -11.43
C LEU A 164 4.62 5.75 -11.62
N GLU A 165 4.40 5.31 -12.85
CA GLU A 165 3.75 4.02 -13.13
C GLU A 165 4.65 2.82 -12.87
N GLY A 166 5.97 2.98 -13.06
CA GLY A 166 6.96 1.92 -12.98
C GLY A 166 7.32 1.52 -11.54
N VAL A 167 8.27 0.60 -11.44
CA VAL A 167 8.76 0.07 -10.15
C VAL A 167 9.66 1.09 -9.44
N TRP A 168 9.41 1.34 -8.16
CA TRP A 168 10.15 2.32 -7.35
C TRP A 168 11.34 1.75 -6.57
N GLY A 169 11.54 0.43 -6.59
CA GLY A 169 12.59 -0.24 -5.81
C GLY A 169 14.03 0.26 -6.02
N GLY A 170 14.29 0.95 -7.14
CA GLY A 170 15.57 1.57 -7.44
C GLY A 170 15.69 3.06 -7.07
N LEU A 171 14.65 3.66 -6.49
CA LEU A 171 14.68 5.06 -6.08
C LEU A 171 15.55 5.27 -4.83
N SER A 172 16.16 6.45 -4.71
CA SER A 172 16.73 6.88 -3.43
C SER A 172 15.62 7.12 -2.41
N THR A 173 15.96 7.18 -1.13
CA THR A 173 14.98 7.44 -0.06
C THR A 173 14.21 8.73 -0.31
N ASP A 174 14.89 9.82 -0.68
CA ASP A 174 14.24 11.11 -0.93
C ASP A 174 13.31 11.05 -2.15
N ALA A 175 13.75 10.41 -3.24
CA ALA A 175 12.92 10.24 -4.43
C ALA A 175 11.70 9.35 -4.18
N ALA A 176 11.85 8.29 -3.37
CA ALA A 176 10.75 7.45 -2.95
C ALA A 176 9.74 8.24 -2.09
N THR A 177 10.23 9.05 -1.14
CA THR A 177 9.38 9.91 -0.31
C THR A 177 8.51 10.82 -1.17
N VAL A 178 9.11 11.50 -2.14
CA VAL A 178 8.38 12.38 -3.09
C VAL A 178 7.35 11.57 -3.88
N ALA A 179 7.73 10.42 -4.44
CA ALA A 179 6.83 9.57 -5.22
C ALA A 179 5.61 9.10 -4.39
N TYR A 180 5.80 8.71 -3.13
CA TYR A 180 4.71 8.35 -2.22
C TYR A 180 3.77 9.53 -1.94
N LEU A 181 4.32 10.72 -1.68
CA LEU A 181 3.54 11.93 -1.42
C LEU A 181 2.68 12.31 -2.62
N GLU A 182 3.25 12.31 -3.82
CA GLU A 182 2.51 12.60 -5.04
C GLU A 182 1.45 11.55 -5.35
N ALA A 183 1.77 10.26 -5.17
CA ALA A 183 0.82 9.17 -5.35
C ALA A 183 -0.38 9.30 -4.40
N ASN A 184 -0.14 9.59 -3.13
CA ASN A 184 -1.21 9.83 -2.15
C ASN A 184 -2.05 11.04 -2.54
N SER A 185 -1.42 12.16 -2.91
CA SER A 185 -2.12 13.38 -3.34
C SER A 185 -2.99 13.14 -4.58
N ALA A 186 -2.48 12.41 -5.58
CA ALA A 186 -3.23 12.10 -6.79
C ALA A 186 -4.43 11.18 -6.52
N VAL A 187 -4.26 10.18 -5.64
CA VAL A 187 -5.36 9.28 -5.25
C VAL A 187 -6.35 9.98 -4.34
N HIS A 188 -5.91 10.81 -3.41
CA HIS A 188 -6.80 11.65 -2.61
C HIS A 188 -7.67 12.53 -3.50
N TYR A 189 -7.07 13.23 -4.49
CA TYR A 189 -7.80 14.01 -5.49
C TYR A 189 -8.82 13.17 -6.26
N LEU A 190 -8.42 11.95 -6.69
CA LEU A 190 -9.30 11.04 -7.42
C LEU A 190 -10.52 10.65 -6.58
N ILE A 191 -10.31 10.32 -5.31
CA ILE A 191 -11.38 9.89 -4.39
C ILE A 191 -12.28 11.08 -4.00
N ASP A 192 -11.69 12.23 -3.66
CA ASP A 192 -12.44 13.42 -3.28
C ASP A 192 -13.33 13.92 -4.42
N ARG A 193 -12.79 13.96 -5.63
CA ARG A 193 -13.50 14.51 -6.79
C ARG A 193 -14.50 13.57 -7.43
N TYR A 194 -14.21 12.26 -7.46
CA TYR A 194 -15.00 11.29 -8.22
C TYR A 194 -15.60 10.17 -7.34
N GLY A 195 -15.16 10.05 -6.10
CA GLY A 195 -15.64 9.06 -5.14
C GLY A 195 -14.99 7.69 -5.27
N MET A 196 -14.99 6.94 -4.18
CA MET A 196 -14.41 5.58 -4.10
C MET A 196 -15.08 4.61 -5.10
N HIS A 197 -16.36 4.81 -5.45
CA HIS A 197 -17.03 3.97 -6.43
C HIS A 197 -16.37 4.04 -7.81
N ARG A 198 -15.90 5.22 -8.25
CA ARG A 198 -15.18 5.38 -9.51
C ARG A 198 -13.80 4.73 -9.49
N VAL A 199 -13.13 4.76 -8.34
CA VAL A 199 -11.88 4.03 -8.16
C VAL A 199 -12.11 2.53 -8.36
N ARG A 200 -13.16 1.96 -7.77
CA ARG A 200 -13.49 0.54 -7.95
C ARG A 200 -13.81 0.20 -9.41
N GLU A 201 -14.51 1.06 -10.13
CA GLU A 201 -14.78 0.90 -11.56
C GLU A 201 -13.47 0.93 -12.38
N LEU A 202 -12.56 1.87 -12.09
CA LEU A 202 -11.23 1.91 -12.72
C LEU A 202 -10.48 0.59 -12.50
N LEU A 203 -10.46 0.09 -11.26
CA LEU A 203 -9.80 -1.17 -10.93
C LEU A 203 -10.48 -2.36 -11.62
N ALA A 204 -11.81 -2.35 -11.80
CA ALA A 204 -12.52 -3.38 -12.56
C ALA A 204 -12.12 -3.40 -14.04
N HIS A 205 -11.92 -2.23 -14.66
CA HIS A 205 -11.38 -2.13 -16.02
C HIS A 205 -9.94 -2.68 -16.11
N LEU A 206 -9.07 -2.34 -15.14
CA LEU A 206 -7.72 -2.87 -15.08
C LEU A 206 -7.71 -4.40 -14.86
N LYS A 207 -8.62 -4.91 -14.04
CA LYS A 207 -8.84 -6.38 -13.90
C LYS A 207 -9.20 -7.04 -15.21
N ALA A 208 -9.98 -6.36 -16.05
CA ALA A 208 -10.33 -6.80 -17.40
C ALA A 208 -9.20 -6.55 -18.43
N ARG A 209 -7.99 -6.19 -18.00
CA ARG A 209 -6.82 -5.93 -18.85
C ARG A 209 -6.98 -4.73 -19.80
N GLN A 210 -7.85 -3.80 -19.48
CA GLN A 210 -7.94 -2.54 -20.22
C GLN A 210 -6.86 -1.55 -19.74
N ALA A 211 -6.43 -0.68 -20.65
CA ALA A 211 -5.46 0.37 -20.30
C ALA A 211 -6.09 1.39 -19.33
N LEU A 212 -5.26 1.95 -18.43
CA LEU A 212 -5.70 2.97 -17.48
C LEU A 212 -6.33 4.18 -18.19
N SER A 213 -5.73 4.64 -19.31
CA SER A 213 -6.27 5.75 -20.11
C SER A 213 -7.69 5.48 -20.61
N THR A 214 -7.97 4.25 -21.07
CA THR A 214 -9.31 3.83 -21.49
C THR A 214 -10.28 3.80 -20.31
N ALA A 215 -9.83 3.27 -19.16
CA ALA A 215 -10.64 3.22 -17.95
C ALA A 215 -10.99 4.64 -17.45
N MET A 216 -10.04 5.55 -17.43
CA MET A 216 -10.26 6.96 -17.04
C MET A 216 -11.23 7.66 -17.98
N GLN A 217 -11.06 7.50 -19.29
CA GLN A 217 -11.98 8.08 -20.25
C GLN A 217 -13.42 7.57 -20.06
N SER A 218 -13.57 6.28 -19.78
CA SER A 218 -14.89 5.65 -19.55
C SER A 218 -15.53 6.09 -18.23
N GLN A 219 -14.76 6.12 -17.14
CA GLN A 219 -15.30 6.31 -15.79
C GLN A 219 -15.28 7.75 -15.30
N LEU A 220 -14.34 8.56 -15.76
CA LEU A 220 -14.17 9.93 -15.33
C LEU A 220 -14.58 10.95 -16.43
N SER A 221 -14.79 10.49 -17.66
CA SER A 221 -14.98 11.34 -18.86
C SER A 221 -13.80 12.29 -19.10
N LEU A 222 -12.59 11.83 -18.76
CA LEU A 222 -11.34 12.55 -18.90
C LEU A 222 -10.27 11.65 -19.54
N SER A 223 -9.39 12.26 -20.34
CA SER A 223 -8.14 11.57 -20.68
C SER A 223 -7.21 11.53 -19.46
N TYR A 224 -6.20 10.67 -19.51
CA TYR A 224 -5.20 10.56 -18.45
C TYR A 224 -4.43 11.88 -18.25
N GLU A 225 -4.09 12.54 -19.36
CA GLU A 225 -3.42 13.84 -19.35
C GLU A 225 -4.31 14.94 -18.73
N GLN A 226 -5.61 14.92 -19.02
CA GLN A 226 -6.57 15.85 -18.42
C GLN A 226 -6.73 15.62 -16.91
N PHE A 227 -6.75 14.37 -16.48
CA PHE A 227 -6.77 14.04 -15.05
C PHE A 227 -5.53 14.60 -14.36
N GLN A 228 -4.34 14.30 -14.91
CA GLN A 228 -3.07 14.79 -14.37
C GLN A 228 -3.03 16.31 -14.30
N SER A 229 -3.40 17.00 -15.38
CA SER A 229 -3.39 18.47 -15.40
C SER A 229 -4.28 19.06 -14.29
N ARG A 230 -5.50 18.55 -14.15
CA ARG A 230 -6.43 19.04 -13.12
C ARG A 230 -5.95 18.77 -11.70
N TRP A 231 -5.33 17.61 -11.44
CA TRP A 231 -4.71 17.33 -10.18
C TRP A 231 -3.54 18.29 -9.89
N MET A 232 -2.64 18.50 -10.84
CA MET A 232 -1.51 19.42 -10.71
C MET A 232 -1.97 20.88 -10.45
N ASP A 233 -3.00 21.33 -11.16
CA ASP A 233 -3.59 22.66 -10.98
C ASP A 233 -4.11 22.82 -9.54
N GLN A 234 -4.85 21.82 -9.03
CA GLN A 234 -5.35 21.84 -7.65
C GLN A 234 -4.23 21.90 -6.62
N VAL A 235 -3.17 21.12 -6.79
CA VAL A 235 -2.01 21.13 -5.91
C VAL A 235 -1.36 22.50 -5.87
N GLN A 236 -1.15 23.13 -7.04
CA GLN A 236 -0.54 24.47 -7.13
C GLN A 236 -1.43 25.57 -6.52
N GLU A 237 -2.75 25.44 -6.66
CA GLU A 237 -3.70 26.40 -6.05
C GLU A 237 -3.68 26.32 -4.51
N HIS A 238 -3.56 25.12 -3.92
CA HIS A 238 -3.46 24.95 -2.47
C HIS A 238 -2.14 25.51 -1.93
N GLY A 239 -1.03 25.28 -2.63
CA GLY A 239 0.27 25.83 -2.25
C GLY A 239 0.33 27.36 -2.25
N LYS A 240 -0.50 28.05 -3.05
CA LYS A 240 -0.58 29.52 -3.08
C LYS A 240 -1.47 30.13 -1.99
N LYS A 241 -2.35 29.35 -1.38
CA LYS A 241 -3.33 29.81 -0.36
C LYS A 241 -2.88 29.55 1.08
N SER A 242 -1.83 28.76 1.28
CA SER A 242 -1.24 28.39 2.57
C SER A 242 0.00 29.21 2.87
#